data_7f0b264e7cf6a7e50081bfc390a4345f
#
_entry.id   7f0b264e7cf6a7e50081bfc390a4345f
#
_cell.length_a   1.000
_cell.length_b   1.000
_cell.length_c   1.000
_cell.angle_alpha   90.00
_cell.angle_beta   90.00
_cell.angle_gamma   90.00
#
_symmetry.space_group_name_H-M   'P 1'
#
loop_
_entity.id
_entity.type
_entity.pdbx_description
1 polymer ?
#
loop_
_entity_poly.entity_id
_entity_poly.type
_entity_poly.pdbx_seq_one_letter_code
_entity_poly.pdbx_strand_id
1 'polypeptide(L)'
;MQESIISSVILPLAIAIIMVMLGMTLTIADFRRIFTQPKPIFIGLFCQMVLLPLLGFAVAGIFALPPIYAISLILLAVSPDGATSNLIIHAGDGDRALGITLTAITNMLAFLTIPFGLGIAYSIYGTGALDIDFPIVDTMIQVAVITII
;
A
#
# COMPACT_ATOMS: atom_id res chain seq x y z
N MET A 1 -27.99 12.49 -1.56
CA MET A 1 -26.68 13.16 -1.77
C MET A 1 -26.25 12.81 -3.18
N GLN A 2 -26.14 13.78 -4.07
CA GLN A 2 -25.60 13.53 -5.41
C GLN A 2 -24.11 13.24 -5.22
N GLU A 3 -23.73 11.98 -5.36
CA GLU A 3 -22.33 11.68 -5.59
C GLU A 3 -21.94 12.43 -6.86
N SER A 4 -21.02 13.36 -6.73
CA SER A 4 -20.63 14.14 -7.89
C SER A 4 -19.98 13.19 -8.88
N ILE A 5 -20.27 13.33 -10.18
CA ILE A 5 -19.67 12.56 -11.28
C ILE A 5 -18.13 12.54 -11.16
N ILE A 6 -17.58 13.55 -10.51
CA ILE A 6 -16.14 13.67 -10.22
C ILE A 6 -15.66 12.55 -9.29
N SER A 7 -16.36 12.26 -8.20
CA SER A 7 -15.93 11.23 -7.24
C SER A 7 -16.25 9.81 -7.69
N SER A 8 -17.33 9.62 -8.45
CA SER A 8 -17.76 8.26 -8.86
C SER A 8 -17.14 7.78 -10.17
N VAL A 9 -16.70 8.67 -11.05
CA VAL A 9 -16.18 8.31 -12.38
C VAL A 9 -14.78 8.87 -12.61
N ILE A 10 -14.58 10.17 -12.42
CA ILE A 10 -13.33 10.83 -12.79
C ILE A 10 -12.18 10.37 -11.88
N LEU A 11 -12.42 10.25 -10.56
CA LEU A 11 -11.39 9.85 -9.62
C LEU A 11 -10.91 8.39 -9.84
N PRO A 12 -11.79 7.38 -9.95
CA PRO A 12 -11.38 6.02 -10.29
C PRO A 12 -10.69 5.92 -11.65
N LEU A 13 -11.16 6.66 -12.66
CA LEU A 13 -10.55 6.68 -13.98
C LEU A 13 -9.13 7.29 -13.94
N ALA A 14 -8.95 8.39 -13.22
CA ALA A 14 -7.64 9.01 -13.05
C ALA A 14 -6.66 8.06 -12.33
N ILE A 15 -7.11 7.38 -11.28
CA ILE A 15 -6.31 6.39 -10.56
C ILE A 15 -5.94 5.22 -11.50
N ALA A 16 -6.89 4.72 -12.29
CA ALA A 16 -6.64 3.63 -13.23
C ALA A 16 -5.60 4.04 -14.29
N ILE A 17 -5.69 5.26 -14.85
CA ILE A 17 -4.71 5.78 -15.80
C ILE A 17 -3.32 5.88 -15.15
N ILE A 18 -3.22 6.40 -13.94
CA ILE A 18 -1.95 6.50 -13.20
C ILE A 18 -1.36 5.10 -12.96
N MET A 19 -2.19 4.13 -12.58
CA MET A 19 -1.75 2.74 -12.35
C MET A 19 -1.24 2.08 -13.64
N VAL A 20 -1.93 2.29 -14.76
CA VAL A 20 -1.46 1.81 -16.07
C VAL A 20 -0.13 2.46 -16.45
N MET A 21 0.00 3.77 -16.28
CA MET A 21 1.26 4.49 -16.56
C MET A 21 2.40 3.97 -15.68
N LEU A 22 2.18 3.74 -14.40
CA LEU A 22 3.17 3.15 -13.50
C LEU A 22 3.51 1.70 -13.91
N GLY A 23 2.51 0.90 -14.28
CA GLY A 23 2.74 -0.47 -14.78
C GLY A 23 3.60 -0.50 -16.04
N MET A 24 3.41 0.45 -16.95
CA MET A 24 4.22 0.57 -18.18
C MET A 24 5.68 0.98 -17.92
N THR A 25 6.01 1.53 -16.76
CA THR A 25 7.40 1.86 -16.40
C THR A 25 8.18 0.64 -15.90
N LEU A 26 7.49 -0.45 -15.54
CA LEU A 26 8.13 -1.69 -15.13
C LEU A 26 8.82 -2.37 -16.31
N THR A 27 10.08 -2.73 -16.09
CA THR A 27 10.88 -3.47 -17.07
C THR A 27 11.32 -4.82 -16.50
N ILE A 28 11.59 -5.77 -17.39
CA ILE A 28 12.14 -7.08 -17.00
C ILE A 28 13.50 -6.92 -16.27
N ALA A 29 14.22 -5.83 -16.58
CA ALA A 29 15.47 -5.50 -15.92
C ALA A 29 15.28 -5.20 -14.41
N ASP A 30 14.14 -4.63 -14.01
CA ASP A 30 13.83 -4.34 -12.61
C ASP A 30 13.71 -5.64 -11.80
N PHE A 31 13.05 -6.65 -12.38
CA PHE A 31 12.95 -7.98 -11.77
C PHE A 31 14.29 -8.70 -11.72
N ARG A 32 15.13 -8.57 -12.76
CA ARG A 32 16.48 -9.15 -12.76
C ARG A 32 17.36 -8.54 -11.67
N ARG A 33 17.13 -7.27 -11.32
CA ARG A 33 17.89 -6.56 -10.28
C ARG A 33 17.67 -7.17 -8.90
N ILE A 34 16.52 -7.79 -8.62
CA ILE A 34 16.24 -8.52 -7.37
C ILE A 34 17.33 -9.57 -7.11
N PHE A 35 17.80 -10.23 -8.16
CA PHE A 35 18.82 -11.28 -8.07
C PHE A 35 20.24 -10.71 -8.05
N THR A 36 20.48 -9.53 -8.62
CA THR A 36 21.80 -8.92 -8.69
C THR A 36 22.17 -8.09 -7.46
N GLN A 37 21.16 -7.46 -6.83
CA GLN A 37 21.34 -6.63 -5.63
C GLN A 37 20.29 -6.97 -4.55
N PRO A 38 20.34 -8.17 -3.97
CA PRO A 38 19.30 -8.62 -3.05
C PRO A 38 19.29 -7.82 -1.74
N LYS A 39 20.45 -7.43 -1.20
CA LYS A 39 20.57 -6.75 0.10
C LYS A 39 19.74 -5.46 0.20
N PRO A 40 19.89 -4.45 -0.69
CA PRO A 40 19.11 -3.22 -0.61
C PRO A 40 17.61 -3.47 -0.76
N ILE A 41 17.23 -4.42 -1.61
CA ILE A 41 15.82 -4.77 -1.85
C ILE A 41 15.20 -5.41 -0.61
N PHE A 42 15.88 -6.39 0.02
CA PHE A 42 15.39 -7.01 1.25
C PHE A 42 15.27 -6.01 2.39
N ILE A 43 16.23 -5.12 2.56
CA ILE A 43 16.18 -4.07 3.59
C ILE A 43 15.00 -3.13 3.32
N GLY A 44 14.81 -2.69 2.08
CA GLY A 44 13.70 -1.81 1.70
C GLY A 44 12.33 -2.47 1.92
N LEU A 45 12.17 -3.72 1.49
CA LEU A 45 10.94 -4.50 1.71
C LEU A 45 10.67 -4.72 3.20
N PHE A 46 11.69 -5.07 3.98
CA PHE A 46 11.55 -5.24 5.42
C PHE A 46 11.10 -3.94 6.10
N CYS A 47 11.74 -2.81 5.75
CA CYS A 47 11.35 -1.51 6.29
C CYS A 47 9.91 -1.15 5.93
N GLN A 48 9.50 -1.40 4.70
CA GLN A 48 8.17 -1.03 4.22
C GLN A 48 7.07 -1.98 4.69
N MET A 49 7.32 -3.30 4.67
CA MET A 49 6.28 -4.29 4.98
C MET A 49 6.18 -4.65 6.47
N VAL A 50 7.25 -4.42 7.23
CA VAL A 50 7.29 -4.76 8.65
C VAL A 50 7.43 -3.52 9.51
N LEU A 51 8.47 -2.72 9.28
CA LEU A 51 8.80 -1.59 10.14
C LEU A 51 7.73 -0.48 10.05
N LEU A 52 7.26 -0.17 8.85
CA LEU A 52 6.28 0.91 8.67
C LEU A 52 4.91 0.58 9.27
N PRO A 53 4.31 -0.61 9.06
CA PRO A 53 3.10 -1.01 9.79
C PRO A 53 3.30 -1.06 11.31
N LEU A 54 4.44 -1.57 11.77
CA LEU A 54 4.76 -1.60 13.21
C LEU A 54 4.77 -0.20 13.82
N LEU A 55 5.36 0.77 13.12
CA LEU A 55 5.33 2.17 13.50
C LEU A 55 3.91 2.73 13.49
N GLY A 56 3.08 2.35 12.49
CA GLY A 56 1.66 2.71 12.46
C GLY A 56 0.91 2.24 13.69
N PHE A 57 1.09 0.97 14.08
CA PHE A 57 0.50 0.43 15.32
C PHE A 57 1.04 1.12 16.57
N ALA A 58 2.35 1.37 16.64
CA ALA A 58 2.97 2.05 17.77
C ALA A 58 2.43 3.47 17.95
N VAL A 59 2.33 4.25 16.85
CA VAL A 59 1.77 5.60 16.88
C VAL A 59 0.29 5.57 17.30
N ALA A 60 -0.51 4.67 16.73
CA ALA A 60 -1.91 4.53 17.09
C ALA A 60 -2.09 4.21 18.58
N GLY A 61 -1.23 3.35 19.15
CA GLY A 61 -1.26 3.00 20.56
C GLY A 61 -0.77 4.10 21.47
N ILE A 62 0.36 4.74 21.17
CA ILE A 62 0.95 5.82 22.00
C ILE A 62 0.00 7.02 22.09
N PHE A 63 -0.61 7.41 20.98
CA PHE A 63 -1.53 8.56 20.94
C PHE A 63 -2.97 8.19 21.31
N ALA A 64 -3.24 6.92 21.65
CA ALA A 64 -4.57 6.40 21.97
C ALA A 64 -5.64 6.87 20.95
N LEU A 65 -5.33 6.72 19.66
CA LEU A 65 -6.19 7.23 18.60
C LEU A 65 -7.56 6.54 18.63
N PRO A 66 -8.65 7.27 18.36
CA PRO A 66 -9.96 6.68 18.13
C PRO A 66 -9.89 5.57 17.07
N PRO A 67 -10.69 4.49 17.17
CA PRO A 67 -10.59 3.31 16.32
C PRO A 67 -10.54 3.61 14.83
N ILE A 68 -11.36 4.54 14.36
CA ILE A 68 -11.42 4.90 12.94
C ILE A 68 -10.10 5.51 12.44
N TYR A 69 -9.47 6.36 13.25
CA TYR A 69 -8.19 6.98 12.89
C TYR A 69 -7.03 5.99 13.00
N ALA A 70 -7.07 5.09 14.00
CA ALA A 70 -6.07 4.04 14.17
C ALA A 70 -6.08 3.09 12.95
N ILE A 71 -7.25 2.61 12.54
CA ILE A 71 -7.40 1.73 11.37
C ILE A 71 -6.98 2.45 10.08
N SER A 72 -7.36 3.72 9.91
CA SER A 72 -6.98 4.51 8.75
C SER A 72 -5.46 4.74 8.67
N LEU A 73 -4.80 4.99 9.80
CA LEU A 73 -3.34 5.15 9.87
C LEU A 73 -2.62 3.84 9.51
N ILE A 74 -3.11 2.72 10.02
CA ILE A 74 -2.54 1.40 9.72
C ILE A 74 -2.77 1.04 8.25
N LEU A 75 -3.95 1.32 7.70
CA LEU A 75 -4.22 1.15 6.27
C LEU A 75 -3.22 1.93 5.41
N LEU A 76 -2.96 3.19 5.77
CA LEU A 76 -1.96 4.01 5.08
C LEU A 76 -0.56 3.40 5.19
N ALA A 77 -0.18 2.90 6.37
CA ALA A 77 1.13 2.29 6.61
C ALA A 77 1.34 0.95 5.88
N VAL A 78 0.26 0.22 5.61
CA VAL A 78 0.30 -1.07 4.88
C VAL A 78 0.17 -0.87 3.36
N SER A 79 -0.34 0.29 2.93
CA SER A 79 -0.48 0.61 1.50
C SER A 79 0.88 0.68 0.81
N PRO A 80 0.99 0.19 -0.44
CA PRO A 80 2.24 0.28 -1.20
C PRO A 80 2.58 1.73 -1.53
N ASP A 81 3.87 1.97 -1.76
CA ASP A 81 4.37 3.28 -2.17
C ASP A 81 3.76 3.74 -3.50
N GLY A 82 3.48 5.04 -3.57
CA GLY A 82 2.97 5.68 -4.77
C GLY A 82 4.08 6.32 -5.63
N ALA A 83 3.66 6.92 -6.74
CA ALA A 83 4.53 7.68 -7.67
C ALA A 83 5.32 8.80 -6.99
N THR A 84 4.80 9.33 -5.89
CA THR A 84 5.42 10.42 -5.10
C THR A 84 6.75 9.98 -4.49
N SER A 85 6.85 8.73 -4.03
CA SER A 85 8.09 8.15 -3.48
C SER A 85 9.19 8.13 -4.54
N ASN A 86 8.89 7.70 -5.75
CA ASN A 86 9.84 7.69 -6.86
C ASN A 86 10.26 9.10 -7.30
N LEU A 87 9.37 10.08 -7.19
CA LEU A 87 9.69 11.49 -7.45
C LEU A 87 10.69 12.03 -6.41
N ILE A 88 10.51 11.71 -5.14
CA ILE A 88 11.42 12.11 -4.06
C ILE A 88 12.80 11.46 -4.25
N ILE A 89 12.85 10.18 -4.61
CA ILE A 89 14.09 9.46 -4.93
C ILE A 89 14.81 10.16 -6.10
N HIS A 90 14.07 10.59 -7.12
CA HIS A 90 14.64 11.32 -8.24
C HIS A 90 15.18 12.69 -7.82
N ALA A 91 14.46 13.44 -7.00
CA ALA A 91 14.88 14.75 -6.54
C ALA A 91 16.08 14.70 -5.59
N GLY A 92 16.25 13.59 -4.86
CA GLY A 92 17.35 13.34 -3.93
C GLY A 92 18.56 12.61 -4.54
N ASP A 93 18.64 12.50 -5.88
CA ASP A 93 19.71 11.74 -6.58
C ASP A 93 19.89 10.30 -6.08
N GLY A 94 18.77 9.70 -5.58
CA GLY A 94 18.76 8.32 -5.13
C GLY A 94 18.72 7.30 -6.26
N ASP A 95 18.84 6.01 -5.91
CA ASP A 95 18.76 4.91 -6.88
C ASP A 95 17.31 4.68 -7.34
N ARG A 96 16.94 5.29 -8.46
CA ARG A 96 15.61 5.22 -9.06
C ARG A 96 15.20 3.80 -9.41
N ALA A 97 16.15 3.01 -9.91
CA ALA A 97 15.83 1.64 -10.31
C ALA A 97 15.53 0.76 -9.09
N LEU A 98 16.18 1.02 -7.93
CA LEU A 98 15.83 0.39 -6.67
C LEU A 98 14.41 0.79 -6.22
N GLY A 99 14.08 2.09 -6.28
CA GLY A 99 12.76 2.59 -5.92
C GLY A 99 11.64 1.98 -6.77
N ILE A 100 11.81 1.97 -8.09
CA ILE A 100 10.84 1.37 -9.02
C ILE A 100 10.67 -0.13 -8.73
N THR A 101 11.78 -0.86 -8.49
CA THR A 101 11.72 -2.29 -8.18
C THR A 101 10.98 -2.55 -6.86
N LEU A 102 11.25 -1.76 -5.80
CA LEU A 102 10.53 -1.87 -4.53
C LEU A 102 9.04 -1.60 -4.71
N THR A 103 8.67 -0.52 -5.39
CA THR A 103 7.28 -0.17 -5.69
C THR A 103 6.58 -1.29 -6.45
N ALA A 104 7.25 -1.90 -7.44
CA ALA A 104 6.70 -3.02 -8.20
C ALA A 104 6.39 -4.23 -7.31
N ILE A 105 7.36 -4.62 -6.47
CA ILE A 105 7.21 -5.78 -5.58
C ILE A 105 6.11 -5.52 -4.54
N THR A 106 6.09 -4.34 -3.93
CA THR A 106 5.09 -3.99 -2.92
C THR A 106 3.69 -3.89 -3.50
N ASN A 107 3.53 -3.36 -4.72
CA ASN A 107 2.25 -3.39 -5.44
C ASN A 107 1.77 -4.81 -5.70
N MET A 108 2.66 -5.71 -6.14
CA MET A 108 2.31 -7.12 -6.33
C MET A 108 1.93 -7.83 -5.03
N LEU A 109 2.51 -7.43 -3.89
CA LEU A 109 2.20 -8.01 -2.59
C LEU A 109 1.02 -7.33 -1.88
N ALA A 110 0.52 -6.20 -2.39
CA ALA A 110 -0.55 -5.40 -1.79
C ALA A 110 -1.84 -6.20 -1.56
N PHE A 111 -2.19 -7.11 -2.49
CA PHE A 111 -3.36 -7.96 -2.34
C PHE A 111 -3.33 -8.86 -1.11
N LEU A 112 -2.13 -9.16 -0.60
CA LEU A 112 -1.94 -9.97 0.62
C LEU A 112 -1.76 -9.05 1.84
N THR A 113 -0.94 -8.00 1.73
CA THR A 113 -0.54 -7.16 2.85
C THR A 113 -1.67 -6.26 3.34
N ILE A 114 -2.50 -5.71 2.45
CA ILE A 114 -3.59 -4.81 2.83
C ILE A 114 -4.66 -5.55 3.64
N PRO A 115 -5.24 -6.68 3.19
CA PRO A 115 -6.25 -7.38 3.98
C PRO A 115 -5.71 -7.93 5.28
N PHE A 116 -4.45 -8.42 5.28
CA PHE A 116 -3.82 -8.94 6.48
C PHE A 116 -3.59 -7.83 7.52
N GLY A 117 -3.05 -6.69 7.10
CA GLY A 117 -2.84 -5.53 7.98
C GLY A 117 -4.15 -4.94 8.52
N LEU A 118 -5.18 -4.84 7.67
CA LEU A 118 -6.52 -4.42 8.09
C LEU A 118 -7.16 -5.42 9.04
N GLY A 119 -7.02 -6.72 8.80
CA GLY A 119 -7.53 -7.76 9.69
C GLY A 119 -6.96 -7.65 11.10
N ILE A 120 -5.65 -7.42 11.22
CA ILE A 120 -4.98 -7.20 12.52
C ILE A 120 -5.46 -5.88 13.13
N ALA A 121 -5.51 -4.80 12.36
CA ALA A 121 -5.97 -3.50 12.85
C ALA A 121 -7.40 -3.58 13.38
N TYR A 122 -8.29 -4.26 12.65
CA TYR A 122 -9.67 -4.46 13.06
C TYR A 122 -9.79 -5.32 14.31
N SER A 123 -8.99 -6.39 14.46
CA SER A 123 -9.00 -7.23 15.65
C SER A 123 -8.57 -6.49 16.93
N ILE A 124 -7.70 -5.48 16.78
CA ILE A 124 -7.17 -4.71 17.93
C ILE A 124 -8.07 -3.51 18.25
N TYR A 125 -8.51 -2.76 17.23
CA TYR A 125 -9.20 -1.49 17.40
C TYR A 125 -10.68 -1.53 17.06
N GLY A 126 -11.15 -2.58 16.35
CA GLY A 126 -12.53 -2.67 15.84
C GLY A 126 -13.55 -3.26 16.83
N THR A 127 -13.10 -3.93 17.89
CA THR A 127 -13.97 -4.60 18.85
C THR A 127 -14.78 -3.60 19.67
N GLY A 128 -16.04 -3.43 19.31
CA GLY A 128 -17.02 -2.63 20.05
C GLY A 128 -17.29 -1.20 19.57
N ALA A 129 -16.54 -0.70 18.58
CA ALA A 129 -16.73 0.67 18.08
C ALA A 129 -17.30 0.75 16.66
N LEU A 130 -17.20 -0.32 15.89
CA LEU A 130 -17.70 -0.39 14.52
C LEU A 130 -18.43 -1.72 14.37
N ASP A 131 -19.75 -1.65 14.23
CA ASP A 131 -20.64 -2.80 13.92
C ASP A 131 -20.51 -3.18 12.42
N ILE A 132 -19.27 -3.38 11.98
CA ILE A 132 -18.94 -3.72 10.59
C ILE A 132 -18.29 -5.09 10.61
N ASP A 133 -19.02 -6.11 10.14
CA ASP A 133 -18.41 -7.37 9.73
C ASP A 133 -17.43 -7.07 8.59
N PHE A 134 -16.14 -7.09 8.88
CA PHE A 134 -15.12 -6.85 7.88
C PHE A 134 -14.85 -8.17 7.13
N PRO A 135 -15.39 -8.36 5.92
CA PRO A 135 -15.17 -9.58 5.16
C PRO A 135 -13.77 -9.57 4.58
N ILE A 136 -12.80 -10.08 5.35
CA ILE A 136 -11.39 -10.15 4.95
C ILE A 136 -11.24 -10.83 3.60
N VAL A 137 -11.97 -11.91 3.37
CA VAL A 137 -11.93 -12.69 2.11
C VAL A 137 -12.43 -11.88 0.92
N ASP A 138 -13.54 -11.15 1.06
CA ASP A 138 -14.09 -10.30 -0.01
C ASP A 138 -13.14 -9.15 -0.33
N THR A 139 -12.53 -8.55 0.70
CA THR A 139 -11.53 -7.50 0.51
C THR A 139 -10.28 -8.04 -0.19
N MET A 140 -9.81 -9.25 0.18
CA MET A 140 -8.70 -9.90 -0.52
C MET A 140 -9.01 -10.12 -2.00
N ILE A 141 -10.21 -10.60 -2.32
CA ILE A 141 -10.63 -10.83 -3.71
C ILE A 141 -10.71 -9.52 -4.47
N GLN A 142 -11.31 -8.48 -3.89
CA GLN A 142 -11.42 -7.16 -4.52
C GLN A 142 -10.05 -6.55 -4.81
N VAL A 143 -9.15 -6.55 -3.82
CA VAL A 143 -7.79 -6.01 -4.01
C VAL A 143 -7.00 -6.84 -5.00
N ALA A 144 -7.12 -8.17 -4.97
CA ALA A 144 -6.47 -9.05 -5.94
C ALA A 144 -6.95 -8.78 -7.38
N VAL A 145 -8.27 -8.64 -7.59
CA VAL A 145 -8.85 -8.33 -8.90
C VAL A 145 -8.33 -6.98 -9.42
N ILE A 146 -8.31 -5.95 -8.57
CA ILE A 146 -7.81 -4.62 -8.95
C ILE A 146 -6.31 -4.64 -9.26
N THR A 147 -5.53 -5.49 -8.58
CA THR A 147 -4.07 -5.57 -8.77
C THR A 147 -3.69 -6.35 -10.04
N ILE A 148 -4.55 -7.27 -10.51
CA ILE A 148 -4.29 -8.12 -11.69
C ILE A 148 -4.74 -7.43 -13.00
N ILE A 149 -5.67 -6.48 -12.93
CA ILE A 149 -6.14 -5.68 -14.08
C ILE A 149 -5.19 -4.54 -14.37
#